data_8fca934f9d861794b9e6d8624972789c
#
_entry.id   8fca934f9d861794b9e6d8624972789c
#
_cell.length_a   1.000
_cell.length_b   1.000
_cell.length_c   1.000
_cell.angle_alpha   90.00
_cell.angle_beta   90.00
_cell.angle_gamma   90.00
#
_symmetry.space_group_name_H-M   'P 1'
#
loop_
_entity.id
_entity.type
_entity.pdbx_description
1 polymer ?
#
loop_
_entity_poly.entity_id
_entity_poly.type
_entity_poly.pdbx_seq_one_letter_code
_entity_poly.pdbx_strand_id
1 'polypeptide(L)'
;MYFLKLILRNALRHKLRSGLTVLGIFVAILAFGLLRTVVEAWFAGAEGASSTRLITRNSISLVFPLPIAYQDRIRQVGGVVSVSHANWFGGIYVSEKNFFPQFAVDAKSYLDLYPEYLVPPEQMKAFLLDRKGCVVGRKLADIHGFKVGDVVQLRGTIFPGTWEFVVRAIYDGAEPATDTSQFLFHWDYLNETLKKTVPRRSNTVGVYVVGIDQADRAAEIGTEIDRTFRNSLAETLTETEKAFQLGFVAMTEAIVIAIQIVSFLVIFIIMAVMANTMAMTARERMSEYATMKALGFGPARVVTLIFGESLSIALVGAAAAVLATFPVAEWFAGKVGTLFPVFSVSRQTVEMQVMAAVVVGAVAALLPSYRAASVRIVDGLRNIG
;
A
#
# COMPACT_ATOMS: atom_id res chain seq x y z
N MET A 1 -15.34 -8.49 38.71
CA MET A 1 -16.01 -7.21 38.35
C MET A 1 -15.48 -6.01 39.14
N TYR A 2 -15.30 -6.09 40.45
CA TYR A 2 -14.79 -5.00 41.34
C TYR A 2 -13.37 -4.52 40.92
N PHE A 3 -12.46 -5.42 40.62
CA PHE A 3 -11.06 -5.10 40.27
C PHE A 3 -10.93 -4.32 38.98
N LEU A 4 -11.72 -4.66 37.94
CA LEU A 4 -11.75 -3.94 36.68
C LEU A 4 -12.29 -2.51 36.83
N LYS A 5 -13.34 -2.34 37.66
CA LYS A 5 -13.90 -1.01 38.01
C LYS A 5 -12.86 -0.15 38.74
N LEU A 6 -12.05 -0.76 39.61
CA LEU A 6 -10.96 -0.09 40.31
C LEU A 6 -9.87 0.39 39.34
N ILE A 7 -9.45 -0.47 38.38
CA ILE A 7 -8.48 -0.13 37.35
C ILE A 7 -8.95 1.08 36.54
N LEU A 8 -10.16 1.05 35.99
CA LEU A 8 -10.72 2.13 35.18
C LEU A 8 -10.88 3.45 35.98
N ARG A 9 -11.31 3.35 37.23
CA ARG A 9 -11.44 4.53 38.11
C ARG A 9 -10.07 5.15 38.41
N ASN A 10 -9.05 4.32 38.57
CA ASN A 10 -7.69 4.79 38.81
C ASN A 10 -7.08 5.42 37.56
N ALA A 11 -7.27 4.81 36.40
CA ALA A 11 -6.81 5.34 35.10
C ALA A 11 -7.36 6.76 34.81
N LEU A 12 -8.58 7.07 35.30
CA LEU A 12 -9.26 8.36 35.08
C LEU A 12 -9.15 9.34 36.29
N ARG A 13 -8.40 9.00 37.33
CA ARG A 13 -8.30 9.82 38.55
C ARG A 13 -7.69 11.21 38.28
N HIS A 14 -6.64 11.27 37.47
CA HIS A 14 -5.98 12.52 37.03
C HIS A 14 -6.37 12.82 35.56
N LYS A 15 -7.60 13.30 35.35
CA LYS A 15 -8.24 13.47 34.03
C LYS A 15 -7.35 14.15 32.99
N LEU A 16 -6.66 15.23 33.38
CA LEU A 16 -5.78 15.96 32.42
C LEU A 16 -4.59 15.12 32.01
N ARG A 17 -3.89 14.49 32.95
CA ARG A 17 -2.71 13.65 32.67
C ARG A 17 -3.10 12.43 31.83
N SER A 18 -4.14 11.71 32.26
CA SER A 18 -4.62 10.54 31.51
C SER A 18 -5.14 10.92 30.15
N GLY A 19 -5.85 12.04 30.02
CA GLY A 19 -6.32 12.56 28.74
C GLY A 19 -5.17 12.90 27.78
N LEU A 20 -4.13 13.59 28.26
CA LEU A 20 -2.94 13.89 27.44
C LEU A 20 -2.17 12.63 27.07
N THR A 21 -2.09 11.63 27.95
CA THR A 21 -1.45 10.36 27.64
C THR A 21 -2.24 9.58 26.58
N VAL A 22 -3.57 9.49 26.71
CA VAL A 22 -4.46 8.88 25.72
C VAL A 22 -4.33 9.59 24.38
N LEU A 23 -4.31 10.93 24.37
CA LEU A 23 -4.11 11.73 23.15
C LEU A 23 -2.75 11.45 22.51
N GLY A 24 -1.68 11.38 23.29
CA GLY A 24 -0.36 11.04 22.78
C GLY A 24 -0.32 9.65 22.15
N ILE A 25 -0.92 8.66 22.79
CA ILE A 25 -1.04 7.29 22.24
C ILE A 25 -1.89 7.29 20.97
N PHE A 26 -3.03 7.98 21.00
CA PHE A 26 -3.89 8.15 19.82
C PHE A 26 -3.11 8.69 18.63
N VAL A 27 -2.39 9.80 18.79
CA VAL A 27 -1.61 10.42 17.71
C VAL A 27 -0.51 9.47 17.22
N ALA A 28 0.21 8.81 18.14
CA ALA A 28 1.31 7.91 17.76
C ALA A 28 0.81 6.65 17.05
N ILE A 29 -0.24 6.01 17.51
CA ILE A 29 -0.82 4.81 16.89
C ILE A 29 -1.50 5.17 15.55
N LEU A 30 -2.14 6.34 15.44
CA LEU A 30 -2.68 6.85 14.19
C LEU A 30 -1.56 7.09 13.17
N ALA A 31 -0.51 7.80 13.55
CA ALA A 31 0.64 8.04 12.69
C ALA A 31 1.32 6.73 12.24
N PHE A 32 1.50 5.79 13.16
CA PHE A 32 2.01 4.46 12.84
C PHE A 32 1.14 3.75 11.81
N GLY A 33 -0.19 3.74 12.00
CA GLY A 33 -1.14 3.12 11.08
C GLY A 33 -1.10 3.74 9.68
N LEU A 34 -1.06 5.08 9.59
CA LEU A 34 -0.97 5.78 8.31
C LEU A 34 0.36 5.52 7.59
N LEU A 35 1.48 5.58 8.30
CA LEU A 35 2.80 5.29 7.72
C LEU A 35 2.88 3.82 7.26
N ARG A 36 2.31 2.90 8.01
CA ARG A 36 2.22 1.49 7.61
C ARG A 36 1.35 1.31 6.37
N THR A 37 0.19 2.00 6.29
CA THR A 37 -0.67 1.99 5.11
C THR A 37 0.06 2.53 3.87
N VAL A 38 0.89 3.58 4.00
CA VAL A 38 1.74 4.06 2.90
C VAL A 38 2.70 2.98 2.43
N VAL A 39 3.37 2.28 3.35
CA VAL A 39 4.29 1.19 3.00
C VAL A 39 3.55 0.06 2.28
N GLU A 40 2.40 -0.37 2.79
CA GLU A 40 1.58 -1.42 2.17
C GLU A 40 1.06 -1.00 0.77
N ALA A 41 0.64 0.25 0.61
CA ALA A 41 0.21 0.77 -0.68
C ALA A 41 1.34 0.74 -1.74
N TRP A 42 2.60 0.82 -1.32
CA TRP A 42 3.77 0.69 -2.20
C TRP A 42 3.91 -0.73 -2.77
N PHE A 43 3.56 -1.74 -1.98
CA PHE A 43 3.64 -3.15 -2.38
C PHE A 43 2.34 -3.68 -2.98
N ALA A 44 1.24 -2.94 -2.88
CA ALA A 44 -0.09 -3.41 -3.26
C ALA A 44 -0.17 -3.90 -4.72
N GLY A 45 0.53 -3.23 -5.65
CA GLY A 45 0.60 -3.66 -7.05
C GLY A 45 1.26 -5.04 -7.20
N ALA A 46 2.34 -5.29 -6.48
CA ALA A 46 3.05 -6.56 -6.52
C ALA A 46 2.26 -7.71 -5.84
N GLU A 47 1.45 -7.38 -4.83
CA GLU A 47 0.60 -8.37 -4.15
C GLU A 47 -0.61 -8.78 -5.00
N GLY A 48 -1.17 -7.84 -5.80
CA GLY A 48 -2.26 -8.11 -6.74
C GLY A 48 -1.82 -8.74 -8.07
N ALA A 49 -0.50 -8.88 -8.31
CA ALA A 49 0.02 -9.45 -9.56
C ALA A 49 -0.31 -10.93 -9.70
N SER A 50 -0.71 -11.34 -10.93
CA SER A 50 -1.01 -12.74 -11.22
C SER A 50 0.26 -13.60 -11.23
N SER A 51 0.15 -14.81 -10.69
CA SER A 51 1.22 -15.81 -10.73
C SER A 51 1.40 -16.48 -12.11
N THR A 52 0.40 -16.34 -12.99
CA THR A 52 0.40 -16.91 -14.34
C THR A 52 0.65 -15.88 -15.43
N ARG A 53 1.03 -14.66 -15.06
CA ARG A 53 1.45 -13.62 -16.01
C ARG A 53 2.94 -13.35 -15.90
N LEU A 54 3.61 -13.32 -17.07
CA LEU A 54 5.00 -12.90 -17.19
C LEU A 54 5.05 -11.58 -17.96
N ILE A 55 6.05 -10.78 -17.63
CA ILE A 55 6.39 -9.55 -18.34
C ILE A 55 7.74 -9.77 -19.03
N THR A 56 7.72 -9.67 -20.36
CA THR A 56 8.94 -9.71 -21.20
C THR A 56 9.27 -8.31 -21.64
N ARG A 57 10.43 -7.82 -21.25
CA ARG A 57 10.95 -6.48 -21.58
C ARG A 57 12.33 -6.57 -22.20
N ASN A 58 12.83 -5.43 -22.69
CA ASN A 58 14.23 -5.36 -23.11
C ASN A 58 15.16 -5.59 -21.92
N SER A 59 16.17 -6.43 -22.08
CA SER A 59 17.09 -6.85 -21.01
C SER A 59 17.91 -5.69 -20.45
N ILE A 60 18.18 -4.65 -21.25
CA ILE A 60 18.99 -3.51 -20.84
C ILE A 60 18.16 -2.51 -20.02
N SER A 61 17.00 -2.10 -20.56
CA SER A 61 16.15 -1.10 -19.91
C SER A 61 14.75 -1.07 -20.55
N LEU A 62 13.75 -0.67 -19.78
CA LEU A 62 12.38 -0.38 -20.24
C LEU A 62 12.29 0.77 -21.26
N VAL A 63 13.31 1.61 -21.36
CA VAL A 63 13.37 2.70 -22.34
C VAL A 63 13.59 2.17 -23.75
N PHE A 64 14.23 1.00 -23.89
CA PHE A 64 14.45 0.37 -25.18
C PHE A 64 13.27 -0.51 -25.57
N PRO A 65 12.63 -0.25 -26.71
CA PRO A 65 11.49 -1.04 -27.15
C PRO A 65 11.93 -2.41 -27.72
N LEU A 66 10.97 -3.31 -27.78
CA LEU A 66 11.07 -4.61 -28.44
C LEU A 66 10.38 -4.55 -29.82
N PRO A 67 10.86 -5.27 -30.83
CA PRO A 67 10.17 -5.41 -32.11
C PRO A 67 8.83 -6.13 -31.96
N ILE A 68 7.74 -5.64 -32.59
CA ILE A 68 6.42 -6.29 -32.57
C ILE A 68 6.47 -7.74 -33.14
N ALA A 69 7.40 -8.03 -34.01
CA ALA A 69 7.57 -9.37 -34.60
C ALA A 69 7.98 -10.46 -33.58
N TYR A 70 8.41 -10.07 -32.38
CA TYR A 70 8.74 -11.05 -31.33
C TYR A 70 7.50 -11.76 -30.77
N GLN A 71 6.32 -11.16 -30.88
CA GLN A 71 5.07 -11.73 -30.39
C GLN A 71 4.81 -13.14 -30.88
N ASP A 72 5.00 -13.38 -32.19
CA ASP A 72 4.73 -14.70 -32.78
C ASP A 72 5.73 -15.76 -32.31
N ARG A 73 6.98 -15.36 -32.08
CA ARG A 73 8.01 -16.27 -31.55
C ARG A 73 7.75 -16.60 -30.06
N ILE A 74 7.34 -15.62 -29.26
CA ILE A 74 6.97 -15.84 -27.84
C ILE A 74 5.78 -16.79 -27.76
N ARG A 75 4.79 -16.63 -28.63
CA ARG A 75 3.59 -17.49 -28.68
C ARG A 75 3.90 -18.97 -28.97
N GLN A 76 5.06 -19.25 -29.63
CA GLN A 76 5.47 -20.61 -29.97
C GLN A 76 6.22 -21.33 -28.84
N VAL A 77 6.57 -20.62 -27.76
CA VAL A 77 7.24 -21.21 -26.59
C VAL A 77 6.26 -22.12 -25.82
N GLY A 78 6.70 -23.32 -25.49
CA GLY A 78 5.86 -24.29 -24.79
C GLY A 78 5.40 -23.80 -23.40
N GLY A 79 4.10 -23.88 -23.13
CA GLY A 79 3.49 -23.38 -21.90
C GLY A 79 2.97 -21.94 -21.98
N VAL A 80 3.22 -21.24 -23.09
CA VAL A 80 2.60 -19.94 -23.37
C VAL A 80 1.19 -20.15 -23.89
N VAL A 81 0.21 -19.58 -23.22
CA VAL A 81 -1.23 -19.65 -23.58
C VAL A 81 -1.66 -18.46 -24.42
N SER A 82 -1.21 -17.27 -24.04
CA SER A 82 -1.57 -16.03 -24.69
C SER A 82 -0.45 -15.00 -24.61
N VAL A 83 -0.38 -14.09 -25.59
CA VAL A 83 0.61 -13.01 -25.62
C VAL A 83 -0.08 -11.74 -26.04
N SER A 84 0.10 -10.70 -25.26
CA SER A 84 -0.30 -9.34 -25.55
C SER A 84 0.88 -8.39 -25.43
N HIS A 85 0.67 -7.11 -25.72
CA HIS A 85 1.74 -6.12 -25.60
C HIS A 85 1.21 -4.78 -25.12
N ALA A 86 2.12 -3.98 -24.55
CA ALA A 86 1.84 -2.64 -24.07
C ALA A 86 3.01 -1.69 -24.29
N ASN A 87 2.70 -0.42 -24.49
CA ASN A 87 3.66 0.67 -24.46
C ASN A 87 3.25 1.69 -23.41
N TRP A 88 4.17 2.09 -22.59
CA TRP A 88 4.03 3.27 -21.74
C TRP A 88 3.96 4.53 -22.63
N PHE A 89 2.94 5.38 -22.41
CA PHE A 89 2.73 6.56 -23.24
C PHE A 89 3.34 7.84 -22.66
N GLY A 90 3.18 8.07 -21.36
CA GLY A 90 3.76 9.20 -20.65
C GLY A 90 3.23 10.55 -21.11
N GLY A 91 1.91 10.66 -21.34
CA GLY A 91 1.27 11.92 -21.71
C GLY A 91 0.93 12.77 -20.49
N ILE A 92 0.72 14.06 -20.71
CA ILE A 92 0.31 15.04 -19.70
C ILE A 92 -1.15 15.42 -19.96
N TYR A 93 -2.00 15.27 -18.96
CA TYR A 93 -3.38 15.74 -18.98
C TYR A 93 -3.50 17.09 -18.28
N VAL A 94 -3.84 18.13 -19.04
CA VAL A 94 -4.00 19.53 -18.57
C VAL A 94 -2.73 20.11 -17.92
N SER A 95 -2.17 19.45 -16.91
CA SER A 95 -0.95 19.85 -16.21
C SER A 95 -0.14 18.65 -15.72
N GLU A 96 1.15 18.85 -15.43
CA GLU A 96 2.06 17.82 -14.92
C GLU A 96 1.64 17.24 -13.56
N LYS A 97 0.81 17.97 -12.81
CA LYS A 97 0.26 17.51 -11.53
C LYS A 97 -0.81 16.42 -11.69
N ASN A 98 -1.43 16.33 -12.85
CA ASN A 98 -2.47 15.35 -13.17
C ASN A 98 -1.85 14.10 -13.79
N PHE A 99 -0.90 13.51 -13.07
CA PHE A 99 -0.26 12.28 -13.52
C PHE A 99 -1.15 11.06 -13.30
N PHE A 100 -1.25 10.19 -14.31
CA PHE A 100 -1.82 8.86 -14.22
C PHE A 100 -1.17 7.91 -15.23
N PRO A 101 -1.11 6.60 -14.95
CA PRO A 101 -0.53 5.61 -15.83
C PRO A 101 -1.32 5.48 -17.14
N GLN A 102 -0.62 5.54 -18.28
CA GLN A 102 -1.22 5.48 -19.61
C GLN A 102 -0.48 4.44 -20.44
N PHE A 103 -1.23 3.47 -20.98
CA PHE A 103 -0.68 2.41 -21.79
C PHE A 103 -1.41 2.28 -23.12
N ALA A 104 -0.64 2.24 -24.20
CA ALA A 104 -1.11 1.78 -25.50
C ALA A 104 -1.04 0.25 -25.52
N VAL A 105 -2.17 -0.41 -25.64
CA VAL A 105 -2.30 -1.88 -25.50
C VAL A 105 -2.88 -2.52 -26.74
N ASP A 106 -2.59 -3.81 -26.95
CA ASP A 106 -3.36 -4.60 -27.91
C ASP A 106 -4.80 -4.76 -27.39
N ALA A 107 -5.71 -4.02 -27.99
CA ALA A 107 -7.08 -3.95 -27.55
C ALA A 107 -7.82 -5.31 -27.53
N LYS A 108 -7.38 -6.26 -28.37
CA LYS A 108 -8.04 -7.57 -28.51
C LYS A 108 -7.61 -8.57 -27.46
N SER A 109 -6.36 -8.55 -27.04
CA SER A 109 -5.78 -9.59 -26.19
C SER A 109 -5.37 -9.10 -24.80
N TYR A 110 -5.19 -7.79 -24.60
CA TYR A 110 -4.67 -7.28 -23.34
C TYR A 110 -5.64 -7.48 -22.17
N LEU A 111 -6.90 -7.09 -22.37
CA LEU A 111 -7.93 -7.21 -21.31
C LEU A 111 -8.31 -8.67 -21.01
N ASP A 112 -8.10 -9.59 -21.95
CA ASP A 112 -8.30 -11.03 -21.72
C ASP A 112 -7.25 -11.59 -20.72
N LEU A 113 -6.08 -10.98 -20.67
CA LEU A 113 -5.01 -11.31 -19.72
C LEU A 113 -5.22 -10.70 -18.33
N TYR A 114 -6.12 -9.72 -18.21
CA TYR A 114 -6.46 -9.04 -16.97
C TYR A 114 -7.95 -9.21 -16.63
N PRO A 115 -8.40 -10.45 -16.29
CA PRO A 115 -9.82 -10.72 -15.97
C PRO A 115 -10.30 -9.97 -14.74
N GLU A 116 -9.40 -9.45 -13.93
CA GLU A 116 -9.69 -8.58 -12.80
C GLU A 116 -10.17 -7.18 -13.20
N TYR A 117 -10.01 -6.78 -14.48
CA TYR A 117 -10.54 -5.51 -15.00
C TYR A 117 -11.93 -5.76 -15.58
N LEU A 118 -12.96 -5.44 -14.81
CA LEU A 118 -14.35 -5.67 -15.18
C LEU A 118 -14.85 -4.55 -16.09
N VAL A 119 -14.88 -4.82 -17.39
CA VAL A 119 -15.41 -3.89 -18.40
C VAL A 119 -16.82 -4.34 -18.80
N PRO A 120 -17.86 -3.47 -18.77
CA PRO A 120 -19.18 -3.82 -19.27
C PRO A 120 -19.14 -4.25 -20.75
N PRO A 121 -19.81 -5.35 -21.16
CA PRO A 121 -19.69 -5.92 -22.51
C PRO A 121 -20.00 -4.94 -23.64
N GLU A 122 -21.00 -4.09 -23.48
CA GLU A 122 -21.35 -3.08 -24.49
C GLU A 122 -20.28 -2.00 -24.62
N GLN A 123 -19.65 -1.60 -23.52
CA GLN A 123 -18.56 -0.64 -23.52
C GLN A 123 -17.29 -1.25 -24.12
N MET A 124 -17.02 -2.52 -23.83
CA MET A 124 -15.91 -3.27 -24.44
C MET A 124 -16.06 -3.34 -25.95
N LYS A 125 -17.27 -3.64 -26.43
CA LYS A 125 -17.57 -3.64 -27.88
C LYS A 125 -17.36 -2.27 -28.51
N ALA A 126 -17.80 -1.20 -27.85
CA ALA A 126 -17.60 0.17 -28.31
C ALA A 126 -16.09 0.54 -28.36
N PHE A 127 -15.32 0.11 -27.37
CA PHE A 127 -13.86 0.29 -27.34
C PHE A 127 -13.21 -0.42 -28.52
N LEU A 128 -13.51 -1.69 -28.75
CA LEU A 128 -12.88 -2.47 -29.84
C LEU A 128 -13.18 -1.90 -31.26
N LEU A 129 -14.33 -1.22 -31.43
CA LEU A 129 -14.72 -0.63 -32.72
C LEU A 129 -14.09 0.76 -32.97
N ASP A 130 -13.68 1.47 -31.95
CA ASP A 130 -13.13 2.83 -32.06
C ASP A 130 -11.63 2.87 -31.78
N ARG A 131 -10.82 3.01 -32.83
CA ARG A 131 -9.36 3.08 -32.69
C ARG A 131 -8.88 4.26 -31.82
N LYS A 132 -9.62 5.35 -31.69
CA LYS A 132 -9.36 6.44 -30.76
C LYS A 132 -9.97 6.21 -29.39
N GLY A 133 -10.67 5.09 -29.21
CA GLY A 133 -11.28 4.71 -27.94
C GLY A 133 -10.24 4.48 -26.86
N CYS A 134 -10.62 4.80 -25.63
CA CYS A 134 -9.87 4.43 -24.44
C CYS A 134 -10.75 3.79 -23.39
N VAL A 135 -10.15 2.97 -22.55
CA VAL A 135 -10.73 2.37 -21.35
C VAL A 135 -10.08 3.02 -20.15
N VAL A 136 -10.88 3.55 -19.23
CA VAL A 136 -10.44 4.30 -18.06
C VAL A 136 -10.83 3.56 -16.80
N GLY A 137 -9.95 3.46 -15.82
CA GLY A 137 -10.28 2.87 -14.53
C GLY A 137 -11.23 3.74 -13.71
N ARG A 138 -12.07 3.12 -12.89
CA ARG A 138 -13.07 3.80 -12.05
C ARG A 138 -12.47 4.91 -11.20
N LYS A 139 -11.38 4.64 -10.49
CA LYS A 139 -10.69 5.64 -9.66
C LYS A 139 -10.25 6.86 -10.46
N LEU A 140 -9.68 6.63 -11.65
CA LEU A 140 -9.25 7.70 -12.54
C LEU A 140 -10.45 8.50 -13.06
N ALA A 141 -11.54 7.83 -13.43
CA ALA A 141 -12.76 8.45 -13.88
C ALA A 141 -13.38 9.35 -12.79
N ASP A 142 -13.41 8.88 -11.55
CA ASP A 142 -13.96 9.64 -10.42
C ASP A 142 -13.11 10.87 -10.08
N ILE A 143 -11.76 10.74 -10.11
CA ILE A 143 -10.84 11.86 -9.81
C ILE A 143 -10.97 13.00 -10.83
N HIS A 144 -11.09 12.67 -12.11
CA HIS A 144 -11.12 13.67 -13.19
C HIS A 144 -12.54 13.93 -13.74
N GLY A 145 -13.55 13.24 -13.23
CA GLY A 145 -14.94 13.36 -13.68
C GLY A 145 -15.19 12.79 -15.07
N PHE A 146 -14.37 11.84 -15.55
CA PHE A 146 -14.54 11.26 -16.88
C PHE A 146 -15.80 10.40 -17.00
N LYS A 147 -16.53 10.58 -18.10
CA LYS A 147 -17.71 9.81 -18.45
C LYS A 147 -17.54 9.16 -19.81
N VAL A 148 -18.26 8.08 -20.04
CA VAL A 148 -18.33 7.45 -21.36
C VAL A 148 -18.83 8.47 -22.39
N GLY A 149 -18.07 8.64 -23.47
CA GLY A 149 -18.31 9.62 -24.53
C GLY A 149 -17.45 10.88 -24.44
N ASP A 150 -16.81 11.15 -23.31
CA ASP A 150 -15.95 12.32 -23.16
C ASP A 150 -14.69 12.21 -24.04
N VAL A 151 -14.20 13.37 -24.50
CA VAL A 151 -12.93 13.48 -25.22
C VAL A 151 -11.84 13.90 -24.26
N VAL A 152 -10.81 13.07 -24.15
CA VAL A 152 -9.62 13.31 -23.34
C VAL A 152 -8.45 13.67 -24.24
N GLN A 153 -7.86 14.85 -24.04
CA GLN A 153 -6.68 15.27 -24.76
C GLN A 153 -5.43 15.09 -23.89
N LEU A 154 -4.43 14.39 -24.43
CA LEU A 154 -3.14 14.20 -23.80
C LEU A 154 -2.03 14.85 -24.64
N ARG A 155 -1.17 15.60 -23.99
CA ARG A 155 0.06 16.09 -24.60
C ARG A 155 1.16 15.04 -24.40
N GLY A 156 1.57 14.37 -25.46
CA GLY A 156 2.59 13.33 -25.43
C GLY A 156 3.97 13.90 -25.10
N THR A 157 4.68 13.28 -24.17
CA THR A 157 6.09 13.61 -23.84
C THR A 157 7.05 12.64 -24.54
N ILE A 158 6.82 11.34 -24.40
CA ILE A 158 7.59 10.29 -25.06
C ILE A 158 7.24 10.23 -26.56
N PHE A 159 5.98 10.42 -26.88
CA PHE A 159 5.45 10.48 -28.25
C PHE A 159 4.90 11.86 -28.52
N PRO A 160 5.73 12.82 -28.99
CA PRO A 160 5.34 14.23 -29.12
C PRO A 160 4.08 14.45 -29.96
N GLY A 161 3.28 15.43 -29.55
CA GLY A 161 2.04 15.79 -30.20
C GLY A 161 0.87 15.86 -29.24
N THR A 162 -0.26 16.35 -29.75
CA THR A 162 -1.54 16.35 -29.04
C THR A 162 -2.34 15.13 -29.49
N TRP A 163 -2.76 14.32 -28.56
CA TRP A 163 -3.45 13.07 -28.79
C TRP A 163 -4.87 13.17 -28.23
N GLU A 164 -5.83 12.80 -29.03
CA GLU A 164 -7.25 12.83 -28.67
C GLU A 164 -7.77 11.40 -28.53
N PHE A 165 -8.41 11.14 -27.40
CA PHE A 165 -9.04 9.87 -27.07
C PHE A 165 -10.50 10.06 -26.70
N VAL A 166 -11.33 9.09 -27.01
CA VAL A 166 -12.75 9.09 -26.62
C VAL A 166 -12.93 8.00 -25.55
N VAL A 167 -13.44 8.35 -24.39
CA VAL A 167 -13.75 7.37 -23.35
C VAL A 167 -14.87 6.46 -23.83
N ARG A 168 -14.54 5.21 -24.16
CA ARG A 168 -15.50 4.20 -24.60
C ARG A 168 -15.89 3.24 -23.52
N ALA A 169 -15.03 3.06 -22.51
CA ALA A 169 -15.34 2.19 -21.39
C ALA A 169 -14.72 2.73 -20.08
N ILE A 170 -15.40 2.39 -18.98
CA ILE A 170 -14.88 2.55 -17.63
C ILE A 170 -14.89 1.17 -16.99
N TYR A 171 -13.72 0.70 -16.54
CA TYR A 171 -13.59 -0.59 -15.88
C TYR A 171 -13.59 -0.46 -14.36
N ASP A 172 -14.19 -1.45 -13.72
CA ASP A 172 -14.17 -1.63 -12.28
C ASP A 172 -13.18 -2.76 -11.92
N GLY A 173 -12.70 -2.78 -10.69
CA GLY A 173 -11.86 -3.86 -10.19
C GLY A 173 -12.71 -5.02 -9.66
N ALA A 174 -12.30 -6.26 -9.95
CA ALA A 174 -12.92 -7.45 -9.37
C ALA A 174 -12.71 -7.53 -7.85
N GLU A 175 -11.59 -7.00 -7.38
CA GLU A 175 -11.22 -6.96 -5.96
C GLU A 175 -10.85 -5.54 -5.55
N PRO A 176 -10.95 -5.18 -4.25
CA PRO A 176 -10.51 -3.87 -3.74
C PRO A 176 -9.03 -3.56 -3.98
N ALA A 177 -8.22 -4.59 -4.18
CA ALA A 177 -6.80 -4.48 -4.47
C ALA A 177 -6.49 -4.28 -5.96
N THR A 178 -7.50 -4.37 -6.85
CA THR A 178 -7.30 -4.17 -8.28
C THR A 178 -7.01 -2.69 -8.60
N ASP A 179 -5.97 -2.44 -9.39
CA ASP A 179 -5.64 -1.09 -9.84
C ASP A 179 -6.67 -0.56 -10.85
N THR A 180 -7.45 0.43 -10.45
CA THR A 180 -8.42 1.13 -11.30
C THR A 180 -7.99 2.57 -11.62
N SER A 181 -6.68 2.84 -11.62
CA SER A 181 -6.11 4.16 -11.92
C SER A 181 -5.51 4.29 -13.32
N GLN A 182 -5.62 3.25 -14.16
CA GLN A 182 -4.97 3.20 -15.46
C GLN A 182 -5.85 3.76 -16.57
N PHE A 183 -5.18 4.26 -17.62
CA PHE A 183 -5.75 4.73 -18.88
C PHE A 183 -5.19 3.86 -20.00
N LEU A 184 -6.06 3.04 -20.60
CA LEU A 184 -5.69 2.08 -21.63
C LEU A 184 -6.27 2.54 -22.98
N PHE A 185 -5.46 2.50 -24.05
CA PHE A 185 -5.92 2.85 -25.38
C PHE A 185 -5.27 1.96 -26.46
N HIS A 186 -5.76 2.04 -27.68
CA HIS A 186 -5.32 1.17 -28.76
C HIS A 186 -3.86 1.42 -29.16
N TRP A 187 -3.02 0.39 -29.11
CA TRP A 187 -1.67 0.41 -29.64
C TRP A 187 -1.66 0.71 -31.14
N ASP A 188 -2.65 0.23 -31.90
CA ASP A 188 -2.80 0.53 -33.33
C ASP A 188 -2.91 2.04 -33.60
N TYR A 189 -3.58 2.81 -32.73
CA TYR A 189 -3.65 4.27 -32.86
C TYR A 189 -2.27 4.90 -32.70
N LEU A 190 -1.51 4.46 -31.70
CA LEU A 190 -0.14 4.90 -31.49
C LEU A 190 0.74 4.54 -32.69
N ASN A 191 0.73 3.28 -33.09
CA ASN A 191 1.61 2.74 -34.13
C ASN A 191 1.35 3.38 -35.50
N GLU A 192 0.08 3.51 -35.91
CA GLU A 192 -0.28 4.14 -37.19
C GLU A 192 0.09 5.63 -37.24
N THR A 193 0.00 6.32 -36.11
CA THR A 193 0.45 7.71 -35.99
C THR A 193 1.97 7.80 -36.08
N LEU A 194 2.70 6.89 -35.42
CA LEU A 194 4.16 6.83 -35.48
C LEU A 194 4.68 6.49 -36.90
N LYS A 195 4.00 5.61 -37.63
CA LYS A 195 4.35 5.33 -39.05
C LYS A 195 4.39 6.60 -39.88
N LYS A 196 3.51 7.56 -39.60
CA LYS A 196 3.42 8.83 -40.34
C LYS A 196 4.39 9.91 -39.82
N THR A 197 4.62 9.96 -38.50
CA THR A 197 5.38 11.04 -37.85
C THR A 197 6.83 10.68 -37.56
N VAL A 198 7.09 9.48 -37.03
CA VAL A 198 8.42 8.97 -36.64
C VAL A 198 8.54 7.49 -37.00
N PRO A 199 8.70 7.11 -38.29
CA PRO A 199 8.66 5.72 -38.75
C PRO A 199 9.64 4.78 -38.03
N ARG A 200 10.80 5.29 -37.60
CA ARG A 200 11.80 4.50 -36.85
C ARG A 200 11.32 3.96 -35.53
N ARG A 201 10.28 4.56 -34.95
CA ARG A 201 9.67 4.16 -33.65
C ARG A 201 8.39 3.35 -33.84
N SER A 202 7.96 3.11 -35.08
CA SER A 202 6.81 2.26 -35.36
C SER A 202 7.15 0.77 -35.26
N ASN A 203 6.13 -0.06 -35.16
CA ASN A 203 6.23 -1.52 -35.04
C ASN A 203 7.10 -1.98 -33.85
N THR A 204 7.06 -1.20 -32.79
CA THR A 204 7.76 -1.51 -31.54
C THR A 204 6.81 -1.49 -30.35
N VAL A 205 7.13 -2.29 -29.36
CA VAL A 205 6.38 -2.40 -28.11
C VAL A 205 7.30 -2.16 -26.92
N GLY A 206 6.75 -1.69 -25.81
CA GLY A 206 7.52 -1.49 -24.57
C GLY A 206 7.75 -2.81 -23.85
N VAL A 207 6.68 -3.60 -23.71
CA VAL A 207 6.69 -4.89 -23.01
C VAL A 207 5.72 -5.85 -23.69
N TYR A 208 5.98 -7.14 -23.53
CA TYR A 208 4.98 -8.18 -23.74
C TYR A 208 4.42 -8.65 -22.40
N VAL A 209 3.13 -8.89 -22.38
CA VAL A 209 2.43 -9.58 -21.30
C VAL A 209 2.13 -10.99 -21.77
N VAL A 210 2.64 -11.97 -21.07
CA VAL A 210 2.58 -13.38 -21.48
C VAL A 210 1.79 -14.16 -20.45
N GLY A 211 0.66 -14.73 -20.86
CA GLY A 211 -0.11 -15.67 -20.05
C GLY A 211 0.45 -17.08 -20.20
N ILE A 212 0.67 -17.76 -19.10
CA ILE A 212 1.21 -19.11 -19.05
C ILE A 212 0.23 -20.11 -18.43
N ASP A 213 0.39 -21.39 -18.75
CA ASP A 213 -0.49 -22.47 -18.32
C ASP A 213 -0.38 -22.79 -16.81
N GLN A 214 0.83 -22.69 -16.25
CA GLN A 214 1.11 -23.11 -14.87
C GLN A 214 2.12 -22.15 -14.22
N ALA A 215 1.79 -21.70 -13.00
CA ALA A 215 2.60 -20.73 -12.26
C ALA A 215 3.98 -21.26 -11.81
N ASP A 216 4.07 -22.57 -11.53
CA ASP A 216 5.31 -23.24 -11.14
C ASP A 216 6.35 -23.34 -12.26
N ARG A 217 5.90 -23.25 -13.54
CA ARG A 217 6.75 -23.22 -14.72
C ARG A 217 7.19 -21.81 -15.15
N ALA A 218 6.79 -20.78 -14.41
CA ALA A 218 7.06 -19.38 -14.77
C ALA A 218 8.56 -19.10 -15.05
N ALA A 219 9.45 -19.61 -14.21
CA ALA A 219 10.90 -19.42 -14.35
C ALA A 219 11.47 -20.17 -15.57
N GLU A 220 10.99 -21.39 -15.84
CA GLU A 220 11.39 -22.21 -16.98
C GLU A 220 10.97 -21.54 -18.28
N ILE A 221 9.67 -21.16 -18.39
CA ILE A 221 9.12 -20.51 -19.58
C ILE A 221 9.79 -19.15 -19.82
N GLY A 222 10.01 -18.36 -18.77
CA GLY A 222 10.73 -17.08 -18.88
C GLY A 222 12.15 -17.26 -19.43
N THR A 223 12.88 -18.25 -18.93
CA THR A 223 14.23 -18.57 -19.42
C THR A 223 14.21 -19.02 -20.88
N GLU A 224 13.22 -19.80 -21.32
CA GLU A 224 13.11 -20.25 -22.70
C GLU A 224 12.74 -19.10 -23.65
N ILE A 225 11.89 -18.17 -23.22
CA ILE A 225 11.62 -16.94 -23.96
C ILE A 225 12.93 -16.15 -24.17
N ASP A 226 13.67 -15.91 -23.09
CA ASP A 226 14.91 -15.13 -23.17
C ASP A 226 15.98 -15.82 -23.99
N ARG A 227 16.05 -17.13 -23.94
CA ARG A 227 16.94 -17.95 -24.80
C ARG A 227 16.61 -17.79 -26.27
N THR A 228 15.32 -17.68 -26.63
CA THR A 228 14.85 -17.50 -28.01
C THR A 228 15.37 -16.20 -28.63
N PHE A 229 15.61 -15.17 -27.81
CA PHE A 229 16.07 -13.85 -28.25
C PHE A 229 17.53 -13.52 -27.87
N ARG A 230 18.28 -14.51 -27.37
CA ARG A 230 19.72 -14.35 -27.11
C ARG A 230 20.46 -14.04 -28.43
N ASN A 231 21.38 -13.09 -28.38
CA ASN A 231 22.13 -12.56 -29.54
C ASN A 231 21.24 -11.92 -30.60
N SER A 232 20.02 -11.51 -30.27
CA SER A 232 19.18 -10.72 -31.20
C SER A 232 19.46 -9.23 -31.02
N LEU A 233 18.88 -8.39 -31.92
CA LEU A 233 19.00 -6.92 -31.84
C LEU A 233 18.45 -6.33 -30.54
N ALA A 234 17.49 -7.01 -29.91
CA ALA A 234 16.90 -6.62 -28.66
C ALA A 234 16.70 -7.87 -27.79
N GLU A 235 17.69 -8.18 -26.97
CA GLU A 235 17.59 -9.28 -26.02
C GLU A 235 16.50 -9.00 -24.99
N THR A 236 15.84 -10.06 -24.55
CA THR A 236 14.73 -9.97 -23.62
C THR A 236 15.14 -10.35 -22.20
N LEU A 237 14.43 -9.80 -21.23
CA LEU A 237 14.38 -10.26 -19.85
C LEU A 237 12.92 -10.51 -19.51
N THR A 238 12.63 -11.76 -19.19
CA THR A 238 11.28 -12.24 -18.85
C THR A 238 11.22 -12.59 -17.37
N GLU A 239 10.32 -11.96 -16.66
CA GLU A 239 10.13 -12.13 -15.23
C GLU A 239 8.63 -12.23 -14.91
N THR A 240 8.28 -12.75 -13.73
CA THR A 240 6.88 -12.75 -13.30
C THR A 240 6.39 -11.30 -13.13
N GLU A 241 5.11 -11.06 -13.34
CA GLU A 241 4.51 -9.73 -13.14
C GLU A 241 4.81 -9.20 -11.74
N LYS A 242 4.78 -10.08 -10.74
CA LYS A 242 5.15 -9.73 -9.36
C LYS A 242 6.60 -9.26 -9.25
N ALA A 243 7.55 -9.99 -9.84
CA ALA A 243 8.97 -9.61 -9.82
C ALA A 243 9.20 -8.28 -10.55
N PHE A 244 8.54 -8.09 -11.69
CA PHE A 244 8.58 -6.84 -12.44
C PHE A 244 8.10 -5.65 -11.60
N GLN A 245 6.98 -5.78 -10.91
CA GLN A 245 6.45 -4.72 -10.05
C GLN A 245 7.35 -4.47 -8.82
N LEU A 246 7.90 -5.53 -8.21
CA LEU A 246 8.86 -5.39 -7.12
C LEU A 246 10.15 -4.67 -7.57
N GLY A 247 10.53 -4.78 -8.85
CA GLY A 247 11.63 -4.02 -9.42
C GLY A 247 11.45 -2.51 -9.31
N PHE A 248 10.23 -1.98 -9.46
CA PHE A 248 9.94 -0.56 -9.23
C PHE A 248 9.98 -0.20 -7.75
N VAL A 249 9.49 -1.08 -6.89
CA VAL A 249 9.56 -0.87 -5.43
C VAL A 249 11.02 -0.81 -4.98
N ALA A 250 11.88 -1.66 -5.52
CA ALA A 250 13.31 -1.68 -5.21
C ALA A 250 14.02 -0.36 -5.56
N MET A 251 13.58 0.36 -6.60
CA MET A 251 14.12 1.69 -6.93
C MET A 251 13.87 2.73 -5.83
N THR A 252 12.85 2.51 -5.02
CA THR A 252 12.43 3.41 -3.92
C THR A 252 12.65 2.80 -2.53
N GLU A 253 13.40 1.70 -2.45
CA GLU A 253 13.60 0.94 -1.21
C GLU A 253 14.11 1.80 -0.06
N ALA A 254 15.03 2.72 -0.31
CA ALA A 254 15.53 3.64 0.71
C ALA A 254 14.43 4.51 1.33
N ILE A 255 13.45 4.94 0.54
CA ILE A 255 12.29 5.73 1.02
C ILE A 255 11.40 4.85 1.89
N VAL A 256 11.11 3.64 1.44
CA VAL A 256 10.27 2.68 2.18
C VAL A 256 10.91 2.33 3.53
N ILE A 257 12.23 2.05 3.54
CA ILE A 257 12.99 1.79 4.77
C ILE A 257 12.94 3.02 5.71
N ALA A 258 13.12 4.22 5.19
CA ALA A 258 13.05 5.45 5.99
C ALA A 258 11.67 5.60 6.65
N ILE A 259 10.59 5.37 5.92
CA ILE A 259 9.21 5.41 6.45
C ILE A 259 9.02 4.35 7.54
N GLN A 260 9.53 3.13 7.35
CA GLN A 260 9.46 2.07 8.34
C GLN A 260 10.21 2.44 9.64
N ILE A 261 11.43 2.97 9.52
CA ILE A 261 12.22 3.43 10.67
C ILE A 261 11.45 4.51 11.44
N VAL A 262 10.90 5.51 10.75
CA VAL A 262 10.10 6.58 11.37
C VAL A 262 8.87 6.01 12.07
N SER A 263 8.19 5.04 11.47
CA SER A 263 7.02 4.37 12.08
C SER A 263 7.37 3.72 13.43
N PHE A 264 8.46 2.97 13.49
CA PHE A 264 8.91 2.35 14.74
C PHE A 264 9.45 3.37 15.74
N LEU A 265 10.12 4.43 15.27
CA LEU A 265 10.59 5.51 16.13
C LEU A 265 9.44 6.22 16.85
N VAL A 266 8.33 6.47 16.17
CA VAL A 266 7.12 7.05 16.77
C VAL A 266 6.59 6.17 17.91
N ILE A 267 6.54 4.84 17.71
CA ILE A 267 6.13 3.90 18.77
C ILE A 267 7.12 3.91 19.93
N PHE A 268 8.41 3.97 19.66
CA PHE A 268 9.43 4.04 20.71
C PHE A 268 9.32 5.33 21.54
N ILE A 269 9.11 6.47 20.90
CA ILE A 269 8.95 7.76 21.58
C ILE A 269 7.73 7.73 22.50
N ILE A 270 6.57 7.29 21.99
CA ILE A 270 5.36 7.26 22.84
C ILE A 270 5.48 6.24 23.98
N MET A 271 6.18 5.14 23.77
CA MET A 271 6.49 4.17 24.81
C MET A 271 7.32 4.80 25.93
N ALA A 272 8.35 5.58 25.59
CA ALA A 272 9.18 6.30 26.57
C ALA A 272 8.35 7.37 27.32
N VAL A 273 7.50 8.12 26.63
CA VAL A 273 6.61 9.13 27.23
C VAL A 273 5.62 8.46 28.20
N MET A 274 5.00 7.36 27.78
CA MET A 274 4.07 6.60 28.61
C MET A 274 4.77 6.00 29.83
N ALA A 275 5.97 5.41 29.64
CA ALA A 275 6.74 4.85 30.74
C ALA A 275 7.10 5.93 31.80
N ASN A 276 7.48 7.14 31.37
CA ASN A 276 7.74 8.25 32.26
C ASN A 276 6.47 8.68 33.03
N THR A 277 5.35 8.78 32.33
CA THR A 277 4.04 9.12 32.94
C THR A 277 3.62 8.08 33.97
N MET A 278 3.74 6.80 33.64
CA MET A 278 3.42 5.70 34.56
C MET A 278 4.38 5.65 35.77
N ALA A 279 5.68 5.93 35.56
CA ALA A 279 6.63 6.01 36.67
C ALA A 279 6.32 7.15 37.65
N MET A 280 5.90 8.30 37.13
CA MET A 280 5.47 9.45 37.93
C MET A 280 4.20 9.11 38.72
N THR A 281 3.17 8.56 38.08
CA THR A 281 1.93 8.12 38.72
C THR A 281 2.19 7.09 39.84
N ALA A 282 3.09 6.12 39.57
CA ALA A 282 3.45 5.11 40.56
C ALA A 282 4.16 5.72 41.79
N ARG A 283 5.05 6.72 41.59
CA ARG A 283 5.72 7.42 42.69
C ARG A 283 4.73 8.17 43.58
N GLU A 284 3.78 8.90 42.98
CA GLU A 284 2.72 9.63 43.72
C GLU A 284 1.82 8.70 44.55
N ARG A 285 1.68 7.44 44.13
CA ARG A 285 0.79 6.45 44.77
C ARG A 285 1.53 5.40 45.60
N MET A 286 2.79 5.62 45.92
CA MET A 286 3.62 4.65 46.62
C MET A 286 3.07 4.33 48.01
N SER A 287 2.52 5.35 48.75
CA SER A 287 1.85 5.17 50.05
C SER A 287 0.56 4.33 49.95
N GLU A 288 -0.22 4.50 48.85
CA GLU A 288 -1.41 3.68 48.59
C GLU A 288 -1.03 2.21 48.43
N TYR A 289 0.06 1.94 47.64
CA TYR A 289 0.57 0.58 47.44
C TYR A 289 1.12 -0.05 48.72
N ALA A 290 1.80 0.74 49.56
CA ALA A 290 2.26 0.28 50.89
C ALA A 290 1.09 -0.06 51.82
N THR A 291 0.04 0.77 51.85
CA THR A 291 -1.20 0.50 52.57
C THR A 291 -1.91 -0.76 52.09
N MET A 292 -2.03 -0.96 50.79
CA MET A 292 -2.57 -2.20 50.19
C MET A 292 -1.80 -3.44 50.66
N LYS A 293 -0.46 -3.36 50.68
CA LYS A 293 0.39 -4.46 51.17
C LYS A 293 0.21 -4.71 52.64
N ALA A 294 0.04 -3.67 53.49
CA ALA A 294 -0.24 -3.79 54.89
C ALA A 294 -1.61 -4.47 55.16
N LEU A 295 -2.60 -4.26 54.28
CA LEU A 295 -3.90 -4.93 54.28
C LEU A 295 -3.88 -6.37 53.75
N GLY A 296 -2.68 -6.91 53.39
CA GLY A 296 -2.53 -8.28 52.92
C GLY A 296 -2.63 -8.47 51.40
N PHE A 297 -2.64 -7.40 50.59
CA PHE A 297 -2.55 -7.52 49.13
C PHE A 297 -1.12 -7.90 48.75
N GLY A 298 -0.95 -9.07 48.15
CA GLY A 298 0.35 -9.52 47.68
C GLY A 298 0.92 -8.64 46.53
N PRO A 299 2.26 -8.64 46.30
CA PRO A 299 2.92 -7.84 45.29
C PRO A 299 2.33 -8.05 43.89
N ALA A 300 1.93 -9.28 43.55
CA ALA A 300 1.32 -9.60 42.25
C ALA A 300 0.03 -8.81 41.99
N ARG A 301 -0.79 -8.57 43.01
CA ARG A 301 -2.04 -7.78 42.86
C ARG A 301 -1.73 -6.31 42.56
N VAL A 302 -0.68 -5.74 43.17
CA VAL A 302 -0.22 -4.37 42.89
C VAL A 302 0.31 -4.28 41.44
N VAL A 303 1.11 -5.25 41.03
CA VAL A 303 1.59 -5.34 39.64
C VAL A 303 0.42 -5.40 38.68
N THR A 304 -0.55 -6.29 38.88
CA THR A 304 -1.76 -6.41 38.02
C THR A 304 -2.54 -5.10 37.94
N LEU A 305 -2.62 -4.35 39.03
CA LEU A 305 -3.30 -3.05 39.05
C LEU A 305 -2.58 -2.05 38.11
N ILE A 306 -1.26 -1.92 38.22
CA ILE A 306 -0.46 -0.98 37.42
C ILE A 306 -0.48 -1.37 35.94
N PHE A 307 -0.29 -2.68 35.66
CA PHE A 307 -0.41 -3.18 34.28
C PHE A 307 -1.79 -2.94 33.68
N GLY A 308 -2.85 -3.23 34.45
CA GLY A 308 -4.23 -3.00 34.03
C GLY A 308 -4.53 -1.53 33.76
N GLU A 309 -4.00 -0.61 34.56
CA GLU A 309 -4.14 0.83 34.39
C GLU A 309 -3.41 1.28 33.09
N SER A 310 -2.16 0.88 32.93
CA SER A 310 -1.34 1.18 31.76
C SER A 310 -1.98 0.66 30.48
N LEU A 311 -2.38 -0.61 30.47
CA LEU A 311 -2.99 -1.26 29.33
C LEU A 311 -4.35 -0.65 28.97
N SER A 312 -5.16 -0.27 29.96
CA SER A 312 -6.45 0.39 29.73
C SER A 312 -6.27 1.74 29.03
N ILE A 313 -5.29 2.55 29.46
CA ILE A 313 -4.97 3.84 28.82
C ILE A 313 -4.50 3.61 27.36
N ALA A 314 -3.61 2.62 27.17
CA ALA A 314 -3.08 2.29 25.83
C ALA A 314 -4.18 1.82 24.89
N LEU A 315 -5.05 0.91 25.35
CA LEU A 315 -6.13 0.37 24.51
C LEU A 315 -7.21 1.40 24.17
N VAL A 316 -7.53 2.33 25.07
CA VAL A 316 -8.46 3.42 24.78
C VAL A 316 -7.89 4.34 23.68
N GLY A 317 -6.61 4.74 23.81
CA GLY A 317 -5.94 5.55 22.79
C GLY A 317 -5.85 4.83 21.45
N ALA A 318 -5.52 3.53 21.47
CA ALA A 318 -5.45 2.71 20.27
C ALA A 318 -6.81 2.51 19.59
N ALA A 319 -7.87 2.23 20.33
CA ALA A 319 -9.21 2.08 19.77
C ALA A 319 -9.65 3.34 19.04
N ALA A 320 -9.45 4.51 19.65
CA ALA A 320 -9.71 5.78 18.99
C ALA A 320 -8.84 5.98 17.72
N ALA A 321 -7.54 5.61 17.78
CA ALA A 321 -6.62 5.71 16.66
C ALA A 321 -7.02 4.80 15.50
N VAL A 322 -7.33 3.54 15.76
CA VAL A 322 -7.78 2.57 14.74
C VAL A 322 -9.04 3.08 14.05
N LEU A 323 -10.04 3.55 14.82
CA LEU A 323 -11.26 4.11 14.24
C LEU A 323 -10.99 5.35 13.38
N ALA A 324 -10.05 6.20 13.79
CA ALA A 324 -9.69 7.41 13.04
C ALA A 324 -8.80 7.09 11.81
N THR A 325 -8.08 5.97 11.81
CA THR A 325 -7.18 5.61 10.70
C THR A 325 -7.95 5.50 9.37
N PHE A 326 -9.14 4.94 9.36
CA PHE A 326 -9.92 4.74 8.14
C PHE A 326 -10.32 6.07 7.47
N PRO A 327 -11.05 6.99 8.12
CA PRO A 327 -11.44 8.23 7.47
C PRO A 327 -10.25 9.14 7.14
N VAL A 328 -9.17 9.10 7.93
CA VAL A 328 -7.95 9.86 7.63
C VAL A 328 -7.23 9.27 6.43
N ALA A 329 -7.16 7.94 6.31
CA ALA A 329 -6.57 7.28 5.16
C ALA A 329 -7.37 7.56 3.88
N GLU A 330 -8.70 7.54 3.92
CA GLU A 330 -9.55 7.91 2.78
C GLU A 330 -9.35 9.36 2.35
N TRP A 331 -9.32 10.28 3.31
CA TRP A 331 -9.03 11.68 3.02
C TRP A 331 -7.65 11.86 2.38
N PHE A 332 -6.63 11.16 2.88
CA PHE A 332 -5.28 11.19 2.33
C PHE A 332 -5.24 10.59 0.92
N ALA A 333 -5.89 9.44 0.69
CA ALA A 333 -6.01 8.82 -0.63
C ALA A 333 -6.57 9.78 -1.69
N GLY A 334 -7.60 10.56 -1.32
CA GLY A 334 -8.15 11.59 -2.21
C GLY A 334 -7.19 12.75 -2.52
N LYS A 335 -6.19 13.01 -1.66
CA LYS A 335 -5.17 14.05 -1.90
C LYS A 335 -3.97 13.56 -2.70
N VAL A 336 -3.62 12.28 -2.55
CA VAL A 336 -2.49 11.67 -3.25
C VAL A 336 -2.85 11.28 -4.70
N GLY A 337 -4.15 11.19 -5.00
CA GLY A 337 -4.65 10.93 -6.35
C GLY A 337 -4.28 9.53 -6.86
N THR A 338 -3.64 9.48 -8.03
CA THR A 338 -3.24 8.24 -8.71
C THR A 338 -1.82 7.77 -8.37
N LEU A 339 -1.12 8.45 -7.43
CA LEU A 339 0.25 8.07 -7.06
C LEU A 339 0.31 6.64 -6.49
N PHE A 340 -0.70 6.28 -5.69
CA PHE A 340 -0.87 4.91 -5.21
C PHE A 340 -2.09 4.29 -5.88
N PRO A 341 -1.93 3.22 -6.68
CA PRO A 341 -3.04 2.52 -7.32
C PRO A 341 -4.11 2.11 -6.32
N VAL A 342 -3.67 1.49 -5.23
CA VAL A 342 -4.52 1.04 -4.13
C VAL A 342 -4.01 1.66 -2.83
N PHE A 343 -4.88 2.36 -2.11
CA PHE A 343 -4.59 2.94 -0.80
C PHE A 343 -5.73 2.61 0.16
N SER A 344 -5.60 1.50 0.84
CA SER A 344 -6.59 1.02 1.80
C SER A 344 -5.91 0.52 3.07
N VAL A 345 -6.58 0.69 4.20
CA VAL A 345 -6.08 0.19 5.49
C VAL A 345 -6.29 -1.31 5.54
N SER A 346 -5.22 -2.08 5.57
CA SER A 346 -5.28 -3.54 5.64
C SER A 346 -5.64 -4.03 7.05
N ARG A 347 -6.15 -5.26 7.12
CA ARG A 347 -6.35 -5.94 8.39
C ARG A 347 -5.03 -6.08 9.16
N GLN A 348 -3.93 -6.34 8.47
CA GLN A 348 -2.61 -6.48 9.09
C GLN A 348 -2.17 -5.17 9.76
N THR A 349 -2.40 -4.01 9.13
CA THR A 349 -2.13 -2.70 9.75
C THR A 349 -2.92 -2.51 11.04
N VAL A 350 -4.20 -2.88 11.08
CA VAL A 350 -5.03 -2.79 12.29
C VAL A 350 -4.49 -3.73 13.39
N GLU A 351 -4.15 -4.96 13.05
CA GLU A 351 -3.56 -5.92 13.99
C GLU A 351 -2.23 -5.40 14.57
N MET A 352 -1.39 -4.80 13.73
CA MET A 352 -0.12 -4.19 14.17
C MET A 352 -0.34 -2.96 15.07
N GLN A 353 -1.33 -2.12 14.79
CA GLN A 353 -1.69 -0.99 15.66
C GLN A 353 -2.12 -1.47 17.06
N VAL A 354 -2.96 -2.49 17.13
CA VAL A 354 -3.41 -3.08 18.41
C VAL A 354 -2.22 -3.72 19.13
N MET A 355 -1.39 -4.47 18.43
CA MET A 355 -0.19 -5.09 19.00
C MET A 355 0.79 -4.03 19.54
N ALA A 356 1.04 -2.98 18.79
CA ALA A 356 1.89 -1.87 19.20
C ALA A 356 1.37 -1.21 20.50
N ALA A 357 0.06 -0.99 20.60
CA ALA A 357 -0.55 -0.44 21.81
C ALA A 357 -0.40 -1.36 23.03
N VAL A 358 -0.60 -2.67 22.83
CA VAL A 358 -0.38 -3.67 23.91
C VAL A 358 1.08 -3.66 24.36
N VAL A 359 2.02 -3.64 23.43
CA VAL A 359 3.46 -3.58 23.73
C VAL A 359 3.80 -2.29 24.48
N VAL A 360 3.33 -1.14 24.00
CA VAL A 360 3.53 0.17 24.65
C VAL A 360 2.97 0.15 26.08
N GLY A 361 1.74 -0.32 26.25
CA GLY A 361 1.10 -0.41 27.58
C GLY A 361 1.82 -1.35 28.53
N ALA A 362 2.24 -2.52 28.04
CA ALA A 362 2.95 -3.50 28.86
C ALA A 362 4.36 -3.02 29.25
N VAL A 363 5.15 -2.54 28.29
CA VAL A 363 6.52 -2.08 28.54
C VAL A 363 6.55 -0.85 29.44
N ALA A 364 5.64 0.10 29.23
CA ALA A 364 5.51 1.28 30.08
C ALA A 364 5.20 0.95 31.56
N ALA A 365 4.52 -0.17 31.80
CA ALA A 365 4.19 -0.62 33.15
C ALA A 365 5.34 -1.39 33.84
N LEU A 366 6.34 -1.91 33.13
CA LEU A 366 7.38 -2.78 33.70
C LEU A 366 8.14 -2.13 34.86
N LEU A 367 8.76 -0.97 34.62
CA LEU A 367 9.59 -0.30 35.62
C LEU A 367 8.77 0.19 36.84
N PRO A 368 7.60 0.84 36.64
CA PRO A 368 6.72 1.22 37.77
C PRO A 368 6.26 0.03 38.60
N SER A 369 5.87 -1.06 37.96
CA SER A 369 5.41 -2.27 38.63
C SER A 369 6.51 -2.93 39.45
N TYR A 370 7.71 -3.02 38.90
CA TYR A 370 8.86 -3.55 39.65
C TYR A 370 9.15 -2.72 40.90
N ARG A 371 9.18 -1.39 40.80
CA ARG A 371 9.41 -0.49 41.93
C ARG A 371 8.28 -0.60 42.99
N ALA A 372 7.02 -0.63 42.56
CA ALA A 372 5.89 -0.76 43.49
C ALA A 372 5.86 -2.14 44.16
N ALA A 373 6.25 -3.21 43.44
CA ALA A 373 6.35 -4.55 44.02
C ALA A 373 7.49 -4.68 45.05
N SER A 374 8.60 -3.98 44.89
CA SER A 374 9.76 -4.06 45.78
C SER A 374 9.71 -3.10 46.97
N VAL A 375 8.78 -2.14 47.01
CA VAL A 375 8.63 -1.18 48.13
C VAL A 375 8.37 -1.90 49.45
N ARG A 376 9.14 -1.55 50.51
CA ARG A 376 8.88 -2.03 51.87
C ARG A 376 7.72 -1.24 52.49
N ILE A 377 6.86 -1.89 53.26
CA ILE A 377 5.67 -1.29 53.91
C ILE A 377 6.09 -0.09 54.76
N VAL A 378 7.17 -0.23 55.54
CA VAL A 378 7.71 0.81 56.43
C VAL A 378 8.15 2.05 55.65
N ASP A 379 8.85 1.87 54.53
CA ASP A 379 9.36 2.99 53.74
C ASP A 379 8.25 3.76 53.03
N GLY A 380 7.19 3.05 52.60
CA GLY A 380 6.03 3.66 51.94
C GLY A 380 5.09 4.42 52.89
N LEU A 381 5.05 4.04 54.16
CA LEU A 381 4.22 4.72 55.18
C LEU A 381 4.95 5.89 55.84
N ARG A 382 6.29 5.89 55.87
CA ARG A 382 7.12 6.96 56.48
C ARG A 382 7.05 8.30 55.73
N ASN A 383 6.64 8.31 54.48
CA ASN A 383 6.49 9.52 53.66
C ASN A 383 5.10 10.19 53.80
N ILE A 384 4.32 9.87 54.80
CA ILE A 384 2.99 10.45 55.07
C ILE A 384 3.07 11.55 56.17
N GLY A 385 4.28 11.88 56.63
CA GLY A 385 4.55 12.94 57.60
C GLY A 385 5.27 14.13 56.99
#